data_08dc77c8a77fddb38969c5bd93d21dd1
#
_entry.id   08dc77c8a77fddb38969c5bd93d21dd1
#
_cell.length_a   1.000
_cell.length_b   1.000
_cell.length_c   1.000
_cell.angle_alpha   90.00
_cell.angle_beta   90.00
_cell.angle_gamma   90.00
#
_symmetry.space_group_name_H-M   'P 1'
#
loop_
_entity.id
_entity.type
_entity.pdbx_description
1 polymer ?
#
loop_
_entity_poly.entity_id
_entity_poly.type
_entity_poly.pdbx_seq_one_letter_code
_entity_poly.pdbx_strand_id
1 'polypeptide(L)'
;MGKRLQDKHNKLLSDPEYRKAYMKLEDEFTVAKALIQARTKANLTQKQIAERMGTTQSVVARIESGKPLPSLKSVIRYAAAVNSRIDLKLVQANK
;
A
#
# COMPACT_ATOMS: atom_id res chain seq x y z
N MET A 1 19.02 -0.86 -22.51
CA MET A 1 18.83 -1.62 -21.27
C MET A 1 17.38 -1.79 -20.86
N GLY A 2 16.60 -0.71 -20.90
CA GLY A 2 15.20 -0.78 -20.52
C GLY A 2 14.40 -1.79 -21.33
N LYS A 3 14.67 -1.91 -22.61
CA LYS A 3 13.95 -2.85 -23.47
C LYS A 3 14.16 -4.31 -23.07
N ARG A 4 15.40 -4.67 -22.71
CA ARG A 4 15.71 -6.05 -22.32
C ARG A 4 15.02 -6.42 -21.01
N LEU A 5 15.08 -5.53 -20.03
CA LEU A 5 14.44 -5.79 -18.75
C LEU A 5 12.92 -5.87 -18.90
N GLN A 6 12.36 -5.01 -19.72
CA GLN A 6 10.93 -4.99 -19.95
C GLN A 6 10.45 -6.23 -20.69
N ASP A 7 11.22 -6.69 -21.70
CA ASP A 7 10.88 -7.90 -22.44
C ASP A 7 10.92 -9.13 -21.53
N LYS A 8 11.94 -9.22 -20.69
CA LYS A 8 12.06 -10.32 -19.74
C LYS A 8 10.91 -10.30 -18.74
N HIS A 9 10.58 -9.10 -18.23
CA HIS A 9 9.47 -8.93 -17.31
C HIS A 9 8.15 -9.37 -17.96
N ASN A 10 7.89 -8.92 -19.17
CA ASN A 10 6.67 -9.27 -19.89
C ASN A 10 6.57 -10.79 -20.13
N LYS A 11 7.70 -11.40 -20.41
CA LYS A 11 7.76 -12.86 -20.59
C LYS A 11 7.42 -13.58 -19.29
N LEU A 12 7.96 -13.10 -18.17
CA LEU A 12 7.72 -13.69 -16.86
C LEU A 12 6.28 -13.49 -16.40
N LEU A 13 5.62 -12.44 -16.83
CA LEU A 13 4.21 -12.21 -16.49
C LEU A 13 3.28 -13.26 -17.07
N SER A 14 3.74 -14.04 -18.03
CA SER A 14 2.96 -15.18 -18.56
C SER A 14 2.98 -16.37 -17.58
N ASP A 15 3.95 -16.42 -16.66
CA ASP A 15 4.01 -17.43 -15.62
C ASP A 15 3.02 -17.07 -14.52
N PRO A 16 2.01 -17.92 -14.22
CA PRO A 16 1.01 -17.59 -13.22
C PRO A 16 1.58 -17.30 -11.83
N GLU A 17 2.61 -18.05 -11.41
CA GLU A 17 3.21 -17.83 -10.10
C GLU A 17 3.95 -16.50 -10.02
N TYR A 18 4.73 -16.20 -11.06
CA TYR A 18 5.44 -14.93 -11.11
C TYR A 18 4.47 -13.76 -11.15
N ARG A 19 3.42 -13.87 -11.98
CA ARG A 19 2.43 -12.80 -12.09
C ARG A 19 1.72 -12.56 -10.77
N LYS A 20 1.35 -13.62 -10.06
CA LYS A 20 0.69 -13.53 -8.77
C LYS A 20 1.58 -12.82 -7.75
N ALA A 21 2.86 -13.20 -7.68
CA ALA A 21 3.81 -12.59 -6.76
C ALA A 21 4.05 -11.12 -7.10
N TYR A 22 4.19 -10.81 -8.40
CA TYR A 22 4.39 -9.44 -8.84
C TYR A 22 3.21 -8.55 -8.50
N MET A 23 1.99 -9.03 -8.75
CA MET A 23 0.79 -8.25 -8.45
C MET A 23 0.61 -8.03 -6.95
N LYS A 24 1.00 -9.00 -6.14
CA LYS A 24 0.96 -8.85 -4.69
C LYS A 24 1.90 -7.72 -4.23
N LEU A 25 3.12 -7.70 -4.76
CA LEU A 25 4.09 -6.65 -4.43
C LEU A 25 3.61 -5.28 -4.90
N GLU A 26 3.00 -5.23 -6.07
CA GLU A 26 2.45 -3.98 -6.60
C GLU A 26 1.32 -3.45 -5.72
N ASP A 27 0.43 -4.33 -5.27
CA ASP A 27 -0.65 -3.95 -4.37
C ASP A 27 -0.11 -3.44 -3.03
N GLU A 28 0.87 -4.14 -2.46
CA GLU A 28 1.50 -3.72 -1.22
C GLU A 28 2.14 -2.35 -1.35
N PHE A 29 2.83 -2.12 -2.45
CA PHE A 29 3.47 -0.82 -2.72
C PHE A 29 2.43 0.28 -2.89
N THR A 30 1.36 0.01 -3.62
CA THR A 30 0.30 0.98 -3.85
C THR A 30 -0.35 1.42 -2.55
N VAL A 31 -0.65 0.46 -1.68
CA VAL A 31 -1.26 0.75 -0.38
C VAL A 31 -0.30 1.56 0.50
N ALA A 32 0.95 1.10 0.61
CA ALA A 32 1.96 1.78 1.42
C ALA A 32 2.14 3.24 0.97
N LYS A 33 2.26 3.46 -0.33
CA LYS A 33 2.44 4.79 -0.89
C LYS A 33 1.26 5.70 -0.55
N ALA A 34 0.04 5.19 -0.70
CA ALA A 34 -1.16 5.98 -0.41
C ALA A 34 -1.23 6.40 1.06
N LEU A 35 -0.90 5.47 1.96
CA LEU A 35 -0.94 5.76 3.39
C LEU A 35 0.11 6.79 3.78
N ILE A 36 1.33 6.62 3.31
CA ILE A 36 2.43 7.54 3.62
C ILE A 36 2.15 8.92 3.05
N GLN A 37 1.62 9.00 1.84
CA GLN A 37 1.26 10.28 1.24
C GLN A 37 0.19 11.01 2.05
N ALA A 38 -0.82 10.28 2.50
CA ALA A 38 -1.89 10.87 3.32
C ALA A 38 -1.32 11.43 4.63
N ARG A 39 -0.43 10.67 5.28
CA ARG A 39 0.21 11.13 6.52
C ARG A 39 1.06 12.37 6.27
N THR A 40 1.86 12.35 5.22
CA THR A 40 2.76 13.46 4.89
C THR A 40 1.96 14.74 4.59
N LYS A 41 0.87 14.61 3.85
CA LYS A 41 0.00 15.75 3.57
C LYS A 41 -0.61 16.34 4.83
N ALA A 42 -0.89 15.49 5.81
CA ALA A 42 -1.45 15.95 7.08
C ALA A 42 -0.39 16.49 8.04
N ASN A 43 0.89 16.42 7.66
CA ASN A 43 2.02 16.87 8.48
C ASN A 43 2.07 16.14 9.83
N LEU A 44 1.77 14.84 9.80
CA LEU A 44 1.76 14.03 11.02
C LEU A 44 2.91 13.03 10.98
N THR A 45 3.43 12.75 12.18
CA THR A 45 4.45 11.70 12.34
C THR A 45 3.76 10.36 12.61
N GLN A 46 4.50 9.27 12.42
CA GLN A 46 3.99 7.95 12.78
C GLN A 46 3.59 7.89 14.25
N LYS A 47 4.36 8.54 15.11
CA LYS A 47 4.06 8.57 16.53
C LYS A 47 2.72 9.25 16.81
N GLN A 48 2.47 10.37 16.16
CA GLN A 48 1.19 11.08 16.32
C GLN A 48 0.02 10.22 15.84
N ILE A 49 0.20 9.51 14.74
CA ILE A 49 -0.85 8.62 14.23
C ILE A 49 -1.10 7.48 15.22
N ALA A 50 -0.01 6.91 15.78
CA ALA A 50 -0.14 5.86 16.77
C ALA A 50 -0.94 6.33 17.98
N GLU A 51 -0.69 7.53 18.45
CA GLU A 51 -1.45 8.12 19.56
C GLU A 51 -2.93 8.26 19.20
N ARG A 52 -3.23 8.75 18.01
CA ARG A 52 -4.61 8.93 17.56
C ARG A 52 -5.35 7.60 17.39
N MET A 53 -4.62 6.57 16.94
CA MET A 53 -5.20 5.24 16.76
C MET A 53 -5.24 4.42 18.05
N GLY A 54 -4.60 4.91 19.11
CA GLY A 54 -4.51 4.17 20.37
C GLY A 54 -3.64 2.93 20.23
N THR A 55 -2.56 3.02 19.47
CA THR A 55 -1.67 1.89 19.21
C THR A 55 -0.21 2.36 19.31
N THR A 56 0.72 1.50 18.89
CA THR A 56 2.14 1.80 18.96
C THR A 56 2.67 2.27 17.60
N GLN A 57 3.79 2.99 17.63
CA GLN A 57 4.45 3.41 16.40
C GLN A 57 4.85 2.20 15.54
N SER A 58 5.24 1.09 16.19
CA SER A 58 5.59 -0.12 15.44
C SER A 58 4.43 -0.65 14.62
N VAL A 59 3.21 -0.60 15.17
CA VAL A 59 2.01 -1.03 14.45
C VAL A 59 1.76 -0.10 13.27
N VAL A 60 1.88 1.21 13.46
CA VAL A 60 1.70 2.17 12.38
C VAL A 60 2.73 1.95 11.28
N ALA A 61 3.99 1.73 11.66
CA ALA A 61 5.06 1.47 10.69
C ALA A 61 4.76 0.21 9.87
N ARG A 62 4.22 -0.83 10.51
CA ARG A 62 3.86 -2.06 9.81
C ARG A 62 2.70 -1.83 8.83
N ILE A 63 1.70 -1.06 9.24
CA ILE A 63 0.60 -0.71 8.35
C ILE A 63 1.12 0.05 7.13
N GLU A 64 2.03 1.00 7.35
CA GLU A 64 2.60 1.81 6.27
C GLU A 64 3.56 1.04 5.39
N SER A 65 4.04 -0.11 5.83
CA SER A 65 4.91 -0.94 4.99
C SER A 65 4.11 -1.69 3.92
N GLY A 66 2.82 -1.86 4.12
CA GLY A 66 1.99 -2.66 3.23
C GLY A 66 2.25 -4.15 3.29
N LYS A 67 3.13 -4.59 4.20
CA LYS A 67 3.54 -6.00 4.31
C LYS A 67 3.33 -6.52 5.72
N PRO A 68 2.40 -7.43 5.93
CA PRO A 68 1.39 -7.85 4.97
C PRO A 68 0.40 -6.72 4.68
N LEU A 69 -0.39 -6.86 3.63
CA LEU A 69 -1.42 -5.89 3.33
C LEU A 69 -2.30 -5.68 4.57
N PRO A 70 -2.50 -4.43 4.99
CA PRO A 70 -3.37 -4.18 6.12
C PRO A 70 -4.82 -4.51 5.76
N SER A 71 -5.61 -4.85 6.78
CA SER A 71 -7.04 -5.06 6.58
C SER A 71 -7.71 -3.73 6.23
N LEU A 72 -8.85 -3.82 5.55
CA LEU A 72 -9.63 -2.62 5.26
C LEU A 72 -9.99 -1.87 6.54
N LYS A 73 -10.32 -2.61 7.59
CA LYS A 73 -10.60 -2.01 8.90
C LYS A 73 -9.42 -1.17 9.40
N SER A 74 -8.20 -1.71 9.29
CA SER A 74 -6.99 -0.99 9.70
C SER A 74 -6.77 0.26 8.85
N VAL A 75 -6.99 0.15 7.54
CA VAL A 75 -6.83 1.28 6.65
C VAL A 75 -7.85 2.38 6.96
N ILE A 76 -9.08 1.99 7.26
CA ILE A 76 -10.12 2.95 7.64
C ILE A 76 -9.73 3.70 8.92
N ARG A 77 -9.23 2.97 9.92
CA ARG A 77 -8.78 3.59 11.18
C ARG A 77 -7.61 4.53 10.95
N TYR A 78 -6.66 4.11 10.13
CA TYR A 78 -5.51 4.94 9.78
C TYR A 78 -5.98 6.22 9.06
N ALA A 79 -6.87 6.08 8.09
CA ALA A 79 -7.38 7.22 7.34
C ALA A 79 -8.04 8.25 8.27
N ALA A 80 -8.83 7.78 9.22
CA ALA A 80 -9.44 8.68 10.21
C ALA A 80 -8.38 9.42 11.02
N ALA A 81 -7.29 8.73 11.38
CA ALA A 81 -6.21 9.34 12.17
C ALA A 81 -5.49 10.45 11.40
N VAL A 82 -5.46 10.39 10.08
CA VAL A 82 -4.83 11.43 9.24
C VAL A 82 -5.87 12.39 8.64
N ASN A 83 -7.07 12.44 9.22
CA ASN A 83 -8.14 13.31 8.77
C ASN A 83 -8.55 13.07 7.32
N SER A 84 -8.47 11.82 6.90
CA SER A 84 -8.81 11.40 5.55
C SER A 84 -9.89 10.34 5.60
N ARG A 85 -10.45 10.03 4.46
CA ARG A 85 -11.36 8.91 4.32
C ARG A 85 -11.00 8.14 3.06
N ILE A 86 -11.41 6.87 3.02
CA ILE A 86 -11.14 6.02 1.87
C ILE A 86 -12.13 6.37 0.76
N ASP A 87 -11.57 6.58 -0.43
CA ASP A 87 -12.37 6.68 -1.66
C ASP A 87 -12.03 5.44 -2.47
N LEU A 88 -12.89 4.45 -2.41
CA LEU A 88 -12.63 3.15 -3.00
C LEU A 88 -13.24 3.03 -4.38
N LYS A 89 -12.39 2.83 -5.37
CA LYS A 89 -12.81 2.58 -6.74
C LYS A 89 -12.30 1.23 -7.20
N LEU A 90 -13.15 0.52 -7.88
CA LEU A 90 -12.75 -0.70 -8.55
C LEU A 90 -12.67 -0.41 -10.05
N VAL A 91 -11.48 -0.58 -10.60
CA VAL A 91 -11.28 -0.40 -12.04
C VAL A 91 -11.13 -1.75 -12.68
N GLN A 92 -11.69 -1.88 -13.87
CA GLN A 92 -11.60 -3.13 -14.60
C GLN A 92 -10.15 -3.41 -14.96
N ALA A 93 -9.68 -4.60 -14.62
CA ALA A 93 -8.31 -4.98 -14.93
C ALA A 93 -8.20 -5.34 -16.42
N ASN A 94 -7.14 -4.85 -17.05
CA ASN A 94 -6.80 -5.27 -18.40
C ASN A 94 -6.03 -6.58 -18.34
N LYS A 95 -6.44 -7.50 -19.19
CA LYS A 95 -5.76 -8.78 -19.23
C LYS A 95 -4.49 -8.74 -20.05
#